data_147803e26c7688f36deff0bdfa0b2f3a
#
_entry.id   147803e26c7688f36deff0bdfa0b2f3a
#
_cell.length_a   1.000
_cell.length_b   1.000
_cell.length_c   1.000
_cell.angle_alpha   90.00
_cell.angle_beta   90.00
_cell.angle_gamma   90.00
#
_symmetry.space_group_name_H-M   'P 1'
#
loop_
_entity.id
_entity.type
_entity.pdbx_description
1 polymer ?
#
loop_
_entity_poly.entity_id
_entity_poly.type
_entity_poly.pdbx_seq_one_letter_code
_entity_poly.pdbx_strand_id
1 'polypeptide(L)'
;MKTLLMAAALLFSLRAQAEPASVPSAREWHAAQCVAALEVDTERLAAEVKSGRAESRSVLMSRLESGIAFIGDAYLHGTNDEAKARALADNALQAQKGLNSDELAARQAACAVEGERIMAAGNGLERAIVRHVAKRRMTKLLDG
;
A
#
# COMPACT_ATOMS: atom_id res chain seq x y z
N MET A 1 11.61 -21.48 -68.79
CA MET A 1 10.77 -20.36 -68.31
C MET A 1 9.99 -20.84 -67.12
N LYS A 2 10.47 -20.63 -65.95
CA LYS A 2 9.73 -20.92 -64.66
C LYS A 2 10.02 -19.78 -63.72
N THR A 3 9.04 -18.90 -63.57
CA THR A 3 9.00 -17.79 -62.68
C THR A 3 8.73 -18.32 -61.25
N LEU A 4 9.69 -18.21 -60.37
CA LEU A 4 9.52 -18.49 -58.93
C LEU A 4 9.11 -17.20 -58.22
N LEU A 5 7.87 -17.16 -57.78
CA LEU A 5 7.36 -16.16 -56.84
C LEU A 5 7.86 -16.48 -55.44
N MET A 6 8.78 -15.66 -54.91
CA MET A 6 9.14 -15.66 -53.51
C MET A 6 8.12 -14.76 -52.73
N ALA A 7 7.25 -15.40 -51.98
CA ALA A 7 6.42 -14.71 -51.00
C ALA A 7 7.25 -14.46 -49.72
N ALA A 8 7.66 -13.22 -49.52
CA ALA A 8 8.29 -12.78 -48.28
C ALA A 8 7.19 -12.60 -47.20
N ALA A 9 7.08 -13.56 -46.33
CA ALA A 9 6.25 -13.44 -45.11
C ALA A 9 6.95 -12.51 -44.12
N LEU A 10 6.52 -11.26 -44.07
CA LEU A 10 6.87 -10.30 -43.02
C LEU A 10 6.17 -10.70 -41.73
N LEU A 11 6.87 -11.46 -40.91
CA LEU A 11 6.48 -11.67 -39.51
C LEU A 11 6.70 -10.36 -38.73
N PHE A 12 5.66 -9.56 -38.64
CA PHE A 12 5.59 -8.49 -37.65
C PHE A 12 5.51 -9.13 -36.27
N SER A 13 6.67 -9.33 -35.66
CA SER A 13 6.77 -9.58 -34.24
C SER A 13 6.35 -8.31 -33.52
N LEU A 14 5.08 -8.23 -33.15
CA LEU A 14 4.61 -7.28 -32.10
C LEU A 14 5.32 -7.68 -30.80
N ARG A 15 6.53 -7.14 -30.61
CA ARG A 15 7.09 -7.05 -29.26
C ARG A 15 6.17 -6.09 -28.51
N ALA A 16 5.33 -6.64 -27.63
CA ALA A 16 4.74 -5.88 -26.56
C ALA A 16 5.93 -5.30 -25.76
N GLN A 17 6.28 -4.05 -26.04
CA GLN A 17 7.20 -3.30 -25.20
C GLN A 17 6.45 -3.12 -23.88
N ALA A 18 6.84 -3.90 -22.86
CA ALA A 18 6.49 -3.58 -21.51
C ALA A 18 6.99 -2.15 -21.28
N GLU A 19 6.06 -1.20 -21.06
CA GLU A 19 6.43 0.14 -20.67
C GLU A 19 7.35 0.03 -19.46
N PRO A 20 8.49 0.74 -19.48
CA PRO A 20 9.38 0.73 -18.31
C PRO A 20 8.55 1.18 -17.10
N ALA A 21 8.53 0.35 -16.07
CA ALA A 21 7.83 0.68 -14.82
C ALA A 21 8.27 2.08 -14.39
N SER A 22 7.33 3.03 -14.39
CA SER A 22 7.64 4.43 -14.08
C SER A 22 8.26 4.48 -12.68
N VAL A 23 9.42 5.15 -12.58
CA VAL A 23 10.09 5.36 -11.28
C VAL A 23 9.08 6.02 -10.33
N PRO A 24 8.86 5.48 -9.13
CA PRO A 24 7.91 6.07 -8.20
C PRO A 24 8.37 7.46 -7.78
N SER A 25 7.43 8.38 -7.66
CA SER A 25 7.71 9.70 -7.09
C SER A 25 8.08 9.58 -5.60
N ALA A 26 8.73 10.60 -5.06
CA ALA A 26 9.05 10.66 -3.63
C ALA A 26 7.79 10.55 -2.75
N ARG A 27 6.67 11.11 -3.19
CA ARG A 27 5.37 11.02 -2.50
C ARG A 27 4.82 9.59 -2.50
N GLU A 28 4.83 8.93 -3.65
CA GLU A 28 4.38 7.53 -3.76
C GLU A 28 5.23 6.60 -2.90
N TRP A 29 6.55 6.80 -2.92
CA TRP A 29 7.47 6.02 -2.11
C TRP A 29 7.25 6.26 -0.61
N HIS A 30 7.08 7.52 -0.18
CA HIS A 30 6.78 7.86 1.21
C HIS A 30 5.46 7.22 1.67
N ALA A 31 4.40 7.34 0.88
CA ALA A 31 3.11 6.72 1.18
C ALA A 31 3.23 5.20 1.34
N ALA A 32 3.94 4.53 0.43
CA ALA A 32 4.17 3.09 0.50
C ALA A 32 4.95 2.68 1.76
N GLN A 33 5.97 3.47 2.15
CA GLN A 33 6.73 3.23 3.39
C GLN A 33 5.85 3.39 4.64
N CYS A 34 4.97 4.39 4.66
CA CYS A 34 4.04 4.58 5.76
C CYS A 34 3.01 3.44 5.85
N VAL A 35 2.44 3.02 4.73
CA VAL A 35 1.53 1.85 4.69
C VAL A 35 2.24 0.62 5.23
N ALA A 36 3.45 0.32 4.77
CA ALA A 36 4.21 -0.84 5.23
C ALA A 36 4.56 -0.79 6.73
N ALA A 37 4.98 0.36 7.23
CA ALA A 37 5.27 0.55 8.65
C ALA A 37 4.03 0.36 9.54
N LEU A 38 2.89 0.90 9.11
CA LEU A 38 1.61 0.76 9.82
C LEU A 38 1.07 -0.67 9.72
N GLU A 39 1.31 -1.40 8.62
CA GLU A 39 0.93 -2.81 8.49
C GLU A 39 1.64 -3.68 9.54
N VAL A 40 2.96 -3.51 9.70
CA VAL A 40 3.72 -4.19 10.76
C VAL A 40 3.17 -3.86 12.16
N ASP A 41 2.81 -2.60 12.42
CA ASP A 41 2.24 -2.18 13.69
C ASP A 41 0.84 -2.77 13.93
N THR A 42 0.00 -2.84 12.89
CA THR A 42 -1.35 -3.44 13.01
C THR A 42 -1.30 -4.95 13.26
N GLU A 43 -0.35 -5.67 12.69
CA GLU A 43 -0.16 -7.10 12.99
C GLU A 43 0.23 -7.32 14.46
N ARG A 44 1.16 -6.53 14.99
CA ARG A 44 1.55 -6.55 16.39
C ARG A 44 0.37 -6.24 17.31
N LEU A 45 -0.36 -5.15 17.04
CA LEU A 45 -1.53 -4.75 17.82
C LEU A 45 -2.67 -5.79 17.76
N ALA A 46 -2.88 -6.41 16.61
CA ALA A 46 -3.86 -7.50 16.48
C ALA A 46 -3.47 -8.70 17.36
N ALA A 47 -2.20 -9.07 17.41
CA ALA A 47 -1.70 -10.12 18.30
C ALA A 47 -1.91 -9.75 19.77
N GLU A 48 -1.72 -8.50 20.14
CA GLU A 48 -1.99 -8.00 21.50
C GLU A 48 -3.47 -8.11 21.87
N VAL A 49 -4.39 -7.71 20.97
CA VAL A 49 -5.84 -7.84 21.19
C VAL A 49 -6.21 -9.31 21.35
N LYS A 50 -5.69 -10.20 20.50
CA LYS A 50 -5.92 -11.66 20.59
C LYS A 50 -5.40 -12.25 21.90
N SER A 51 -4.34 -11.69 22.48
CA SER A 51 -3.79 -12.11 23.77
C SER A 51 -4.53 -11.56 25.00
N GLY A 52 -5.61 -10.80 24.78
CA GLY A 52 -6.46 -10.27 25.83
C GLY A 52 -6.20 -8.81 26.21
N ARG A 53 -5.28 -8.10 25.52
CA ARG A 53 -5.06 -6.66 25.71
C ARG A 53 -6.12 -5.84 24.95
N ALA A 54 -7.30 -5.72 25.55
CA ALA A 54 -8.46 -5.06 24.92
C ALA A 54 -8.21 -3.57 24.61
N GLU A 55 -7.36 -2.89 25.38
CA GLU A 55 -6.98 -1.49 25.19
C GLU A 55 -6.26 -1.25 23.86
N SER A 56 -5.55 -2.24 23.33
CA SER A 56 -4.88 -2.14 22.03
C SER A 56 -5.85 -2.08 20.84
N ARG A 57 -7.14 -2.40 21.05
CA ARG A 57 -8.15 -2.42 19.98
C ARG A 57 -8.43 -1.05 19.38
N SER A 58 -8.50 0.00 20.19
CA SER A 58 -8.71 1.38 19.71
C SER A 58 -7.51 1.88 18.93
N VAL A 59 -6.29 1.55 19.38
CA VAL A 59 -5.05 1.90 18.70
C VAL A 59 -4.95 1.16 17.37
N LEU A 60 -5.27 -0.13 17.34
CA LEU A 60 -5.34 -0.93 16.12
C LEU A 60 -6.28 -0.29 15.08
N MET A 61 -7.47 0.14 15.49
CA MET A 61 -8.42 0.81 14.60
C MET A 61 -7.82 2.09 14.02
N SER A 62 -7.23 2.96 14.85
CA SER A 62 -6.60 4.21 14.41
C SER A 62 -5.46 3.93 13.40
N ARG A 63 -4.63 2.91 13.62
CA ARG A 63 -3.54 2.53 12.70
C ARG A 63 -4.06 2.02 11.36
N LEU A 64 -5.14 1.23 11.37
CA LEU A 64 -5.81 0.77 10.15
C LEU A 64 -6.40 1.94 9.37
N GLU A 65 -7.10 2.87 10.04
CA GLU A 65 -7.64 4.07 9.41
C GLU A 65 -6.52 4.91 8.77
N SER A 66 -5.41 5.13 9.46
CA SER A 66 -4.25 5.85 8.96
C SER A 66 -3.63 5.18 7.72
N GLY A 67 -3.42 3.87 7.74
CA GLY A 67 -2.89 3.12 6.61
C GLY A 67 -3.79 3.19 5.37
N ILE A 68 -5.10 3.05 5.57
CA ILE A 68 -6.08 3.15 4.48
C ILE A 68 -6.18 4.57 3.94
N ALA A 69 -6.03 5.59 4.79
CA ALA A 69 -5.99 6.99 4.36
C ALA A 69 -4.80 7.25 3.42
N PHE A 70 -3.61 6.72 3.71
CA PHE A 70 -2.46 6.79 2.81
C PHE A 70 -2.72 6.10 1.46
N ILE A 71 -3.36 4.93 1.46
CA ILE A 71 -3.71 4.22 0.22
C ILE A 71 -4.66 5.06 -0.62
N GLY A 72 -5.68 5.66 0.00
CA GLY A 72 -6.64 6.52 -0.69
C GLY A 72 -5.98 7.79 -1.25
N ASP A 73 -5.14 8.46 -0.46
CA ASP A 73 -4.39 9.64 -0.88
C ASP A 73 -3.44 9.32 -2.05
N ALA A 74 -2.70 8.22 -1.96
CA ALA A 74 -1.82 7.76 -3.04
C ALA A 74 -2.57 7.46 -4.32
N TYR A 75 -3.73 6.78 -4.24
CA TYR A 75 -4.60 6.49 -5.38
C TYR A 75 -5.08 7.77 -6.08
N LEU A 76 -5.53 8.76 -5.32
CA LEU A 76 -5.98 10.05 -5.85
C LEU A 76 -4.84 10.87 -6.50
N HIS A 77 -3.60 10.61 -6.15
CA HIS A 77 -2.43 11.33 -6.63
C HIS A 77 -1.54 10.52 -7.59
N GLY A 78 -2.08 9.48 -8.22
CA GLY A 78 -1.46 8.81 -9.36
C GLY A 78 -1.03 7.36 -9.18
N THR A 79 -1.11 6.78 -7.99
CA THR A 79 -0.83 5.34 -7.77
C THR A 79 -2.10 4.52 -7.99
N ASN A 80 -2.66 4.60 -9.20
CA ASN A 80 -3.90 3.92 -9.60
C ASN A 80 -3.66 2.64 -10.44
N ASP A 81 -2.42 2.31 -10.72
CA ASP A 81 -2.01 1.05 -11.35
C ASP A 81 -1.76 -0.01 -10.29
N GLU A 82 -2.47 -1.14 -10.36
CA GLU A 82 -2.39 -2.20 -9.36
C GLU A 82 -1.00 -2.86 -9.31
N ALA A 83 -0.37 -3.10 -10.46
CA ALA A 83 0.94 -3.73 -10.52
C ALA A 83 2.01 -2.83 -9.91
N LYS A 84 1.96 -1.53 -10.22
CA LYS A 84 2.83 -0.51 -9.62
C LYS A 84 2.62 -0.41 -8.10
N ALA A 85 1.37 -0.36 -7.65
CA ALA A 85 1.03 -0.28 -6.23
C ALA A 85 1.55 -1.49 -5.46
N ARG A 86 1.41 -2.70 -6.03
CA ARG A 86 1.91 -3.94 -5.44
C ARG A 86 3.44 -3.94 -5.34
N ALA A 87 4.14 -3.58 -6.41
CA ALA A 87 5.60 -3.51 -6.41
C ALA A 87 6.13 -2.49 -5.39
N LEU A 88 5.46 -1.34 -5.25
CA LEU A 88 5.77 -0.33 -4.23
C LEU A 88 5.59 -0.88 -2.82
N ALA A 89 4.47 -1.56 -2.55
CA ALA A 89 4.18 -2.15 -1.25
C ALA A 89 5.22 -3.21 -0.87
N ASP A 90 5.56 -4.12 -1.79
CA ASP A 90 6.56 -5.17 -1.57
C ASP A 90 7.94 -4.57 -1.27
N ASN A 91 8.38 -3.59 -2.04
CA ASN A 91 9.66 -2.90 -1.84
C ASN A 91 9.68 -2.13 -0.50
N ALA A 92 8.59 -1.45 -0.17
CA ALA A 92 8.47 -0.73 1.09
C ALA A 92 8.50 -1.69 2.30
N LEU A 93 7.83 -2.84 2.20
CA LEU A 93 7.85 -3.87 3.25
C LEU A 93 9.26 -4.45 3.44
N GLN A 94 10.00 -4.69 2.35
CA GLN A 94 11.40 -5.11 2.46
C GLN A 94 12.28 -4.04 3.13
N ALA A 95 12.04 -2.76 2.82
CA ALA A 95 12.77 -1.66 3.45
C ALA A 95 12.52 -1.57 4.96
N GLN A 96 11.33 -1.93 5.46
CA GLN A 96 11.06 -1.98 6.91
C GLN A 96 11.92 -3.03 7.62
N LYS A 97 12.20 -4.16 6.98
CA LYS A 97 13.02 -5.24 7.57
C LYS A 97 14.47 -4.84 7.82
N GLY A 98 14.96 -3.80 7.15
CA GLY A 98 16.31 -3.25 7.36
C GLY A 98 16.40 -2.25 8.51
N LEU A 99 15.29 -1.85 9.13
CA LEU A 99 15.26 -0.91 10.24
C LEU A 99 15.48 -1.64 11.57
N ASN A 100 16.15 -0.97 12.51
CA ASN A 100 16.13 -1.41 13.89
C ASN A 100 14.79 -1.07 14.56
N SER A 101 14.55 -1.58 15.77
CA SER A 101 13.30 -1.41 16.51
C SER A 101 12.93 0.04 16.75
N ASP A 102 13.90 0.89 17.07
CA ASP A 102 13.68 2.29 17.41
C ASP A 102 13.34 3.11 16.14
N GLU A 103 14.05 2.85 15.04
CA GLU A 103 13.77 3.46 13.73
C GLU A 103 12.38 3.07 13.22
N LEU A 104 12.00 1.79 13.37
CA LEU A 104 10.68 1.31 12.97
C LEU A 104 9.59 1.96 13.82
N ALA A 105 9.75 1.99 15.15
CA ALA A 105 8.80 2.62 16.06
C ALA A 105 8.64 4.11 15.78
N ALA A 106 9.73 4.84 15.53
CA ALA A 106 9.69 6.26 15.18
C ALA A 106 8.94 6.48 13.85
N ARG A 107 9.17 5.64 12.85
CA ARG A 107 8.45 5.69 11.56
C ARG A 107 6.97 5.40 11.74
N GLN A 108 6.61 4.38 12.49
CA GLN A 108 5.21 4.03 12.79
C GLN A 108 4.49 5.19 13.47
N ALA A 109 5.11 5.83 14.45
CA ALA A 109 4.54 6.99 15.13
C ALA A 109 4.35 8.19 14.19
N ALA A 110 5.35 8.53 13.38
CA ALA A 110 5.27 9.62 12.41
C ALA A 110 4.19 9.37 11.35
N CYS A 111 4.14 8.17 10.79
CA CYS A 111 3.13 7.78 9.80
C CYS A 111 1.71 7.76 10.39
N ALA A 112 1.55 7.38 11.66
CA ALA A 112 0.25 7.43 12.31
C ALA A 112 -0.28 8.86 12.42
N VAL A 113 0.55 9.79 12.87
CA VAL A 113 0.19 11.23 12.97
C VAL A 113 -0.14 11.81 11.60
N GLU A 114 0.63 11.48 10.57
CA GLU A 114 0.37 11.96 9.21
C GLU A 114 -0.92 11.36 8.65
N GLY A 115 -1.17 10.06 8.83
CA GLY A 115 -2.42 9.41 8.42
C GLY A 115 -3.65 10.01 9.10
N GLU A 116 -3.56 10.37 10.36
CA GLU A 116 -4.63 11.10 11.07
C GLU A 116 -4.89 12.49 10.44
N ARG A 117 -3.84 13.20 10.00
CA ARG A 117 -3.99 14.48 9.28
C ARG A 117 -4.66 14.29 7.92
N ILE A 118 -4.30 13.24 7.17
CA ILE A 118 -4.96 12.91 5.90
C ILE A 118 -6.44 12.64 6.15
N MET A 119 -6.77 11.85 7.18
CA MET A 119 -8.16 11.58 7.58
C MET A 119 -8.91 12.87 7.94
N ALA A 120 -8.30 13.76 8.70
CA ALA A 120 -8.91 15.03 9.13
C ALA A 120 -9.18 15.96 7.95
N ALA A 121 -8.31 15.96 6.92
CA ALA A 121 -8.45 16.76 5.72
C ALA A 121 -9.52 16.21 4.75
N GLY A 122 -9.87 14.92 4.84
CA GLY A 122 -10.87 14.27 4.01
C GLY A 122 -12.30 14.77 4.30
N ASN A 123 -13.17 14.65 3.32
CA ASN A 123 -14.60 14.93 3.49
C ASN A 123 -15.32 13.81 4.26
N GLY A 124 -16.60 14.02 4.58
CA GLY A 124 -17.39 13.07 5.37
C GLY A 124 -17.53 11.68 4.73
N LEU A 125 -17.65 11.63 3.40
CA LEU A 125 -17.79 10.38 2.65
C LEU A 125 -16.45 9.61 2.65
N GLU A 126 -15.33 10.29 2.39
CA GLU A 126 -14.00 9.69 2.42
C GLU A 126 -13.71 9.07 3.79
N ARG A 127 -13.97 9.81 4.88
CA ARG A 127 -13.82 9.30 6.24
C ARG A 127 -14.71 8.09 6.53
N ALA A 128 -15.94 8.09 6.03
CA ALA A 128 -16.86 6.96 6.21
C ALA A 128 -16.36 5.71 5.47
N ILE A 129 -15.85 5.86 4.25
CA ILE A 129 -15.26 4.77 3.46
C ILE A 129 -14.03 4.20 4.19
N VAL A 130 -13.11 5.05 4.62
CA VAL A 130 -11.89 4.61 5.33
C VAL A 130 -12.26 3.82 6.60
N ARG A 131 -13.18 4.33 7.41
CA ARG A 131 -13.65 3.63 8.62
C ARG A 131 -14.32 2.30 8.31
N HIS A 132 -15.12 2.23 7.26
CA HIS A 132 -15.76 0.99 6.85
C HIS A 132 -14.72 -0.07 6.45
N VAL A 133 -13.74 0.30 5.63
CA VAL A 133 -12.66 -0.59 5.20
C VAL A 133 -11.80 -1.02 6.39
N ALA A 134 -11.46 -0.08 7.29
CA ALA A 134 -10.69 -0.36 8.50
C ALA A 134 -11.40 -1.38 9.42
N LYS A 135 -12.71 -1.22 9.61
CA LYS A 135 -13.52 -2.20 10.38
C LYS A 135 -13.43 -3.59 9.79
N ARG A 136 -13.63 -3.71 8.47
CA ARG A 136 -13.54 -5.02 7.77
C ARG A 136 -12.14 -5.64 7.89
N ARG A 137 -11.09 -4.83 7.76
CA ARG A 137 -9.71 -5.29 7.92
C ARG A 137 -9.45 -5.75 9.35
N MET A 138 -9.90 -4.99 10.34
CA MET A 138 -9.78 -5.36 11.76
C MET A 138 -10.46 -6.70 12.06
N THR A 139 -11.69 -6.91 11.59
CA THR A 139 -12.39 -8.19 11.73
C THR A 139 -11.55 -9.34 11.16
N LYS A 140 -11.03 -9.19 9.94
CA LYS A 140 -10.18 -10.23 9.33
C LYS A 140 -8.91 -10.51 10.13
N LEU A 141 -8.28 -9.47 10.69
CA LEU A 141 -7.05 -9.63 11.48
C LEU A 141 -7.32 -10.33 12.82
N LEU A 142 -8.50 -10.12 13.41
CA LEU A 142 -8.84 -10.68 14.72
C LEU A 142 -9.44 -12.10 14.61
N ASP A 143 -10.14 -12.41 13.52
CA ASP A 143 -10.82 -13.70 13.32
C ASP A 143 -9.92 -14.76 12.65
N GLY A 144 -8.84 -14.34 12.00
CA GLY A 144 -7.84 -15.24 11.38
C GLY A 144 -6.70 -15.52 12.33
#